data_15ec213a5ea3091f08cb96d08c213ac4
#
_entry.id   15ec213a5ea3091f08cb96d08c213ac4
#
_cell.length_a   1.000
_cell.length_b   1.000
_cell.length_c   1.000
_cell.angle_alpha   90.00
_cell.angle_beta   90.00
_cell.angle_gamma   90.00
#
_symmetry.space_group_name_H-M   'P 1'
#
loop_
_entity.id
_entity.type
_entity.pdbx_description
1 polymer ?
#
loop_
_entity_poly.entity_id
_entity_poly.type
_entity_poly.pdbx_seq_one_letter_code
_entity_poly.pdbx_strand_id
1 'polypeptide(L)'
;PQFNRSVKAKYPPGSTFKLVQGLIAMQEGVLTPNMRYSCHRGYKYGGRTMGCHDHASPLDLREAVAQSCNADFCQVFKDMITNPKYGSVKEGVRVWNEYVYSFGFGRKLGTDLYGEGAGNVPTPEDYDKKYNGRWNYGSVLSCSIGQGEMGCTPLQMANLAAIIANRGYYYTPHLVKSIEGRDSIDARFYERHYTMVDSIHYVPIVEGMWRGVNVSGTSRTAYLEGWDVCGKTGTAENSGPDHSTFLSFAPKDNPQIDRKSVV
;
A
#
# COMPACT_ATOMS: atom_id res chain seq x y z
N PRO A 1 -16.10 23.77 12.57
CA PRO A 1 -16.06 22.81 11.48
C PRO A 1 -15.87 21.41 12.04
N GLN A 2 -16.71 20.47 11.65
CA GLN A 2 -16.58 19.08 12.07
C GLN A 2 -15.28 18.48 11.51
N PHE A 3 -14.64 17.61 12.29
CA PHE A 3 -13.43 16.91 11.85
C PHE A 3 -13.80 15.87 10.78
N ASN A 4 -13.46 16.15 9.51
CA ASN A 4 -13.71 15.22 8.41
C ASN A 4 -12.65 14.11 8.42
N ARG A 5 -12.98 12.94 8.95
CA ARG A 5 -12.08 11.79 9.06
C ARG A 5 -11.60 11.28 7.70
N SER A 6 -12.40 11.39 6.65
CA SER A 6 -12.04 10.86 5.32
C SER A 6 -10.78 11.48 4.75
N VAL A 7 -10.54 12.76 5.02
CA VAL A 7 -9.40 13.52 4.47
C VAL A 7 -8.37 13.96 5.52
N LYS A 8 -8.70 13.89 6.83
CA LYS A 8 -7.83 14.41 7.90
C LYS A 8 -7.28 13.34 8.84
N ALA A 9 -8.06 12.31 9.16
CA ALA A 9 -7.62 11.28 10.08
C ALA A 9 -6.48 10.47 9.49
N LYS A 10 -5.53 10.08 10.35
CA LYS A 10 -4.38 9.25 9.97
C LYS A 10 -4.53 7.87 10.59
N TYR A 11 -4.44 6.86 9.76
CA TYR A 11 -4.47 5.46 10.16
C TYR A 11 -3.27 4.74 9.56
N PRO A 12 -2.65 3.78 10.26
CA PRO A 12 -1.68 2.90 9.61
C PRO A 12 -2.38 2.16 8.45
N PRO A 13 -1.79 2.09 7.25
CA PRO A 13 -2.40 1.35 6.14
C PRO A 13 -2.47 -0.15 6.37
N GLY A 14 -1.65 -0.69 7.28
CA GLY A 14 -1.58 -2.12 7.54
C GLY A 14 -1.25 -2.92 6.28
N SER A 15 -1.71 -4.16 6.23
CA SER A 15 -1.40 -5.10 5.15
C SER A 15 -1.86 -4.69 3.74
N THR A 16 -2.65 -3.64 3.58
CA THR A 16 -2.95 -3.08 2.24
C THR A 16 -1.71 -2.45 1.62
N PHE A 17 -0.77 -1.96 2.43
CA PHE A 17 0.49 -1.38 1.97
C PHE A 17 1.44 -2.40 1.32
N LYS A 18 1.28 -3.69 1.57
CA LYS A 18 2.04 -4.76 0.91
C LYS A 18 1.90 -4.74 -0.60
N LEU A 19 0.78 -4.24 -1.13
CA LEU A 19 0.58 -4.05 -2.57
C LEU A 19 1.61 -3.06 -3.13
N VAL A 20 1.83 -1.94 -2.43
CA VAL A 20 2.84 -0.93 -2.78
C VAL A 20 4.24 -1.53 -2.69
N GLN A 21 4.54 -2.28 -1.62
CA GLN A 21 5.83 -2.94 -1.44
C GLN A 21 6.17 -3.91 -2.58
N GLY A 22 5.22 -4.76 -2.96
CA GLY A 22 5.40 -5.69 -4.08
C GLY A 22 5.66 -4.97 -5.41
N LEU A 23 4.93 -3.87 -5.66
CA LEU A 23 5.08 -3.04 -6.85
C LEU A 23 6.48 -2.40 -6.92
N ILE A 24 6.92 -1.75 -5.84
CA ILE A 24 8.25 -1.12 -5.75
C ILE A 24 9.36 -2.16 -5.95
N ALA A 25 9.25 -3.30 -5.27
CA ALA A 25 10.27 -4.34 -5.33
C ALA A 25 10.41 -4.97 -6.71
N MET A 26 9.31 -5.11 -7.46
CA MET A 26 9.35 -5.54 -8.85
C MET A 26 9.99 -4.48 -9.76
N GLN A 27 9.64 -3.21 -9.59
CA GLN A 27 10.23 -2.11 -10.35
C GLN A 27 11.74 -2.00 -10.12
N GLU A 28 12.19 -2.22 -8.87
CA GLU A 28 13.60 -2.21 -8.50
C GLU A 28 14.36 -3.51 -8.85
N GLY A 29 13.66 -4.50 -9.41
CA GLY A 29 14.25 -5.76 -9.87
C GLY A 29 14.68 -6.72 -8.76
N VAL A 30 14.26 -6.45 -7.49
CA VAL A 30 14.58 -7.33 -6.35
C VAL A 30 13.57 -8.44 -6.16
N LEU A 31 12.41 -8.34 -6.82
CA LEU A 31 11.33 -9.32 -6.77
C LEU A 31 10.86 -9.66 -8.17
N THR A 32 10.63 -10.95 -8.42
CA THR A 32 9.86 -11.40 -9.59
C THR A 32 8.57 -12.11 -9.14
N PRO A 33 7.53 -12.17 -9.98
CA PRO A 33 6.26 -12.80 -9.58
C PRO A 33 6.36 -14.26 -9.19
N ASN A 34 7.40 -14.97 -9.64
CA ASN A 34 7.59 -16.39 -9.40
C ASN A 34 8.63 -16.71 -8.31
N MET A 35 9.31 -15.71 -7.76
CA MET A 35 10.16 -15.90 -6.58
C MET A 35 9.32 -16.37 -5.41
N ARG A 36 9.85 -17.34 -4.64
CA ARG A 36 9.16 -17.93 -3.50
C ARG A 36 9.94 -17.72 -2.23
N TYR A 37 9.25 -17.30 -1.19
CA TYR A 37 9.81 -17.15 0.14
C TYR A 37 9.14 -18.11 1.12
N SER A 38 9.93 -18.59 2.09
CA SER A 38 9.42 -19.46 3.15
C SER A 38 8.96 -18.64 4.33
N CYS A 39 7.79 -18.93 4.83
CA CYS A 39 7.24 -18.37 6.06
C CYS A 39 7.15 -19.45 7.15
N HIS A 40 7.81 -19.21 8.28
CA HIS A 40 7.74 -20.06 9.47
C HIS A 40 7.03 -19.31 10.61
N ARG A 41 5.75 -18.95 10.38
CA ARG A 41 4.91 -18.15 11.27
C ARG A 41 5.47 -16.75 11.58
N GLY A 42 6.33 -16.20 10.72
CA GLY A 42 6.88 -14.88 10.89
C GLY A 42 8.27 -14.69 10.30
N TYR A 43 8.75 -13.47 10.41
CA TYR A 43 10.05 -13.01 9.94
C TYR A 43 10.96 -12.69 11.14
N LYS A 44 12.09 -13.38 11.26
CA LYS A 44 13.06 -13.18 12.36
C LYS A 44 14.10 -12.12 11.98
N TYR A 45 14.34 -11.17 12.86
CA TYR A 45 15.35 -10.12 12.68
C TYR A 45 15.83 -9.58 14.03
N GLY A 46 17.15 -9.40 14.21
CA GLY A 46 17.73 -8.76 15.39
C GLY A 46 17.22 -9.30 16.73
N GLY A 47 17.01 -10.62 16.84
CA GLY A 47 16.47 -11.25 18.05
C GLY A 47 14.95 -11.05 18.24
N ARG A 48 14.25 -10.43 17.29
CA ARG A 48 12.81 -10.21 17.29
C ARG A 48 12.12 -11.03 16.19
N THR A 49 10.80 -11.16 16.29
CA THR A 49 9.99 -11.81 15.25
C THR A 49 8.80 -10.92 14.88
N MET A 50 8.68 -10.59 13.59
CA MET A 50 7.43 -10.08 13.03
C MET A 50 6.51 -11.26 12.77
N GLY A 51 5.46 -11.43 13.57
CA GLY A 51 4.55 -12.57 13.49
C GLY A 51 3.81 -12.65 12.15
N CYS A 52 3.43 -13.86 11.75
CA CYS A 52 2.54 -14.12 10.62
C CYS A 52 1.53 -15.21 11.02
N HIS A 53 0.32 -15.14 10.45
CA HIS A 53 -0.68 -16.20 10.63
C HIS A 53 -0.32 -17.47 9.84
N ASP A 54 -1.01 -18.56 10.12
CA ASP A 54 -0.80 -19.83 9.43
C ASP A 54 -1.32 -19.77 7.98
N HIS A 55 -0.50 -20.21 7.06
CA HIS A 55 -0.81 -20.40 5.64
C HIS A 55 0.19 -21.37 5.01
N ALA A 56 -0.09 -21.83 3.79
CA ALA A 56 0.87 -22.63 3.02
C ALA A 56 2.19 -21.88 2.81
N SER A 57 3.29 -22.62 2.68
CA SER A 57 4.64 -22.08 2.47
C SER A 57 5.50 -23.10 1.70
N PRO A 58 6.38 -22.66 0.76
CA PRO A 58 6.65 -21.27 0.37
C PRO A 58 5.59 -20.70 -0.57
N LEU A 59 5.44 -19.36 -0.59
CA LEU A 59 4.49 -18.63 -1.44
C LEU A 59 5.22 -17.89 -2.57
N ASP A 60 4.58 -17.80 -3.74
CA ASP A 60 4.93 -16.81 -4.76
C ASP A 60 4.25 -15.46 -4.46
N LEU A 61 4.55 -14.41 -5.23
CA LEU A 61 4.01 -13.08 -4.98
C LEU A 61 2.47 -13.04 -4.98
N ARG A 62 1.81 -13.76 -5.89
CA ARG A 62 0.34 -13.77 -5.99
C ARG A 62 -0.29 -14.41 -4.77
N GLU A 63 0.29 -15.51 -4.33
CA GLU A 63 -0.10 -16.22 -3.11
C GLU A 63 0.20 -15.39 -1.86
N ALA A 64 1.36 -14.73 -1.79
CA ALA A 64 1.75 -13.87 -0.69
C ALA A 64 0.82 -12.65 -0.54
N VAL A 65 0.35 -12.08 -1.64
CA VAL A 65 -0.69 -11.03 -1.65
C VAL A 65 -2.02 -11.59 -1.15
N ALA A 66 -2.47 -12.74 -1.69
CA ALA A 66 -3.74 -13.36 -1.33
C ALA A 66 -3.79 -13.78 0.15
N GLN A 67 -2.71 -14.39 0.64
CA GLN A 67 -2.57 -14.84 2.04
C GLN A 67 -2.07 -13.72 2.96
N SER A 68 -1.72 -12.56 2.44
CA SER A 68 -1.22 -11.44 3.27
C SER A 68 0.02 -11.79 4.11
N CYS A 69 0.98 -12.56 3.58
CA CYS A 69 2.14 -13.02 4.32
C CYS A 69 3.03 -11.87 4.82
N ASN A 70 3.25 -11.76 6.13
CA ASN A 70 4.15 -10.76 6.68
C ASN A 70 5.62 -11.07 6.38
N ALA A 71 6.00 -12.35 6.46
CA ALA A 71 7.40 -12.75 6.29
C ALA A 71 7.93 -12.42 4.90
N ASP A 72 7.13 -12.68 3.84
CA ASP A 72 7.50 -12.41 2.47
C ASP A 72 7.75 -10.91 2.25
N PHE A 73 6.82 -10.07 2.69
CA PHE A 73 6.95 -8.62 2.51
C PHE A 73 8.02 -7.98 3.39
N CYS A 74 8.32 -8.56 4.57
CA CYS A 74 9.49 -8.15 5.37
C CYS A 74 10.80 -8.47 4.64
N GLN A 75 10.92 -9.66 4.04
CA GLN A 75 12.10 -10.06 3.28
C GLN A 75 12.27 -9.18 2.04
N VAL A 76 11.20 -9.01 1.26
CA VAL A 76 11.18 -8.16 0.06
C VAL A 76 11.60 -6.72 0.36
N PHE A 77 11.05 -6.13 1.41
CA PHE A 77 11.39 -4.78 1.83
C PHE A 77 12.85 -4.67 2.26
N LYS A 78 13.33 -5.62 3.08
CA LYS A 78 14.75 -5.65 3.45
C LYS A 78 15.64 -5.72 2.20
N ASP A 79 15.38 -6.66 1.29
CA ASP A 79 16.20 -6.85 0.10
C ASP A 79 16.21 -5.59 -0.80
N MET A 80 15.09 -4.86 -0.83
CA MET A 80 15.00 -3.58 -1.52
C MET A 80 15.88 -2.53 -0.85
N ILE A 81 15.65 -2.20 0.42
CA ILE A 81 16.36 -1.06 1.06
C ILE A 81 17.82 -1.34 1.43
N THR A 82 18.23 -2.61 1.49
CA THR A 82 19.64 -3.00 1.71
C THR A 82 20.38 -3.35 0.43
N ASN A 83 19.77 -3.10 -0.73
CA ASN A 83 20.42 -3.41 -2.01
C ASN A 83 21.74 -2.63 -2.13
N PRO A 84 22.87 -3.32 -2.41
CA PRO A 84 24.19 -2.68 -2.49
C PRO A 84 24.28 -1.50 -3.46
N LYS A 85 23.41 -1.46 -4.49
CA LYS A 85 23.39 -0.36 -5.46
C LYS A 85 23.09 1.02 -4.84
N TYR A 86 22.48 1.06 -3.65
CA TYR A 86 22.21 2.33 -2.96
C TYR A 86 23.34 2.78 -2.02
N GLY A 87 24.34 1.93 -1.77
CA GLY A 87 25.47 2.25 -0.90
C GLY A 87 25.15 2.23 0.60
N SER A 88 23.91 2.48 1.02
CA SER A 88 23.49 2.41 2.42
C SER A 88 22.00 2.14 2.56
N VAL A 89 21.58 1.64 3.73
CA VAL A 89 20.16 1.48 4.09
C VAL A 89 19.43 2.82 4.05
N LYS A 90 20.11 3.89 4.44
CA LYS A 90 19.57 5.25 4.44
C LYS A 90 19.18 5.69 3.03
N GLU A 91 20.05 5.48 2.05
CA GLU A 91 19.73 5.78 0.64
C GLU A 91 18.68 4.84 0.06
N GLY A 92 18.70 3.56 0.44
CA GLY A 92 17.65 2.62 0.07
C GLY A 92 16.25 3.08 0.57
N VAL A 93 16.16 3.60 1.80
CA VAL A 93 14.92 4.17 2.34
C VAL A 93 14.55 5.46 1.60
N ARG A 94 15.49 6.31 1.19
CA ARG A 94 15.17 7.50 0.36
C ARG A 94 14.56 7.13 -0.98
N VAL A 95 15.17 6.18 -1.67
CA VAL A 95 14.60 5.68 -2.94
C VAL A 95 13.19 5.11 -2.72
N TRP A 96 13.00 4.31 -1.68
CA TRP A 96 11.70 3.80 -1.31
C TRP A 96 10.69 4.93 -1.02
N ASN A 97 11.09 6.01 -0.32
CA ASN A 97 10.23 7.16 -0.06
C ASN A 97 9.74 7.81 -1.36
N GLU A 98 10.60 8.00 -2.36
CA GLU A 98 10.22 8.60 -3.64
C GLU A 98 9.14 7.77 -4.36
N TYR A 99 9.31 6.44 -4.37
CA TYR A 99 8.25 5.57 -4.87
C TYR A 99 6.95 5.75 -4.09
N VAL A 100 6.99 5.69 -2.77
CA VAL A 100 5.80 5.82 -1.91
C VAL A 100 5.10 7.15 -2.13
N TYR A 101 5.85 8.24 -2.30
CA TYR A 101 5.31 9.56 -2.64
C TYR A 101 4.62 9.57 -4.01
N SER A 102 5.11 8.81 -4.99
CA SER A 102 4.47 8.73 -6.31
C SER A 102 3.07 8.09 -6.27
N PHE A 103 2.77 7.31 -5.23
CA PHE A 103 1.42 6.79 -4.94
C PHE A 103 0.52 7.80 -4.21
N GLY A 104 1.01 9.01 -3.93
CA GLY A 104 0.28 10.06 -3.21
C GLY A 104 0.30 9.92 -1.68
N PHE A 105 1.02 8.97 -1.10
CA PHE A 105 1.24 8.89 0.35
C PHE A 105 2.23 9.96 0.82
N GLY A 106 2.06 10.43 2.06
CA GLY A 106 2.93 11.46 2.63
C GLY A 106 2.76 12.86 1.99
N ARG A 107 1.78 13.03 1.09
CA ARG A 107 1.48 14.27 0.38
C ARG A 107 -0.02 14.52 0.33
N LYS A 108 -0.43 15.78 0.16
CA LYS A 108 -1.80 16.11 -0.19
C LYS A 108 -2.05 15.72 -1.64
N LEU A 109 -3.18 15.10 -1.93
CA LEU A 109 -3.59 14.75 -3.30
C LEU A 109 -4.13 15.96 -4.07
N GLY A 110 -4.50 17.05 -3.37
CA GLY A 110 -5.03 18.25 -3.96
C GLY A 110 -6.55 18.22 -4.19
N THR A 111 -7.28 17.45 -3.38
CA THR A 111 -8.76 17.37 -3.47
C THR A 111 -9.42 18.75 -3.30
N ASP A 112 -10.66 18.87 -3.77
CA ASP A 112 -11.54 20.03 -3.53
C ASP A 112 -12.14 20.05 -2.11
N LEU A 113 -11.86 19.03 -1.30
CA LEU A 113 -12.30 18.95 0.10
C LEU A 113 -11.40 19.75 1.03
N TYR A 114 -12.01 20.55 1.89
CA TYR A 114 -11.29 21.39 2.84
C TYR A 114 -10.56 20.56 3.92
N GLY A 115 -9.32 20.95 4.18
CA GLY A 115 -8.53 20.46 5.31
C GLY A 115 -7.91 19.09 5.09
N GLU A 116 -7.55 18.79 3.84
CA GLU A 116 -6.82 17.59 3.48
C GLU A 116 -5.51 17.45 4.26
N GLY A 117 -5.28 16.26 4.83
CA GLY A 117 -4.05 15.85 5.50
C GLY A 117 -3.11 15.14 4.53
N ALA A 118 -1.79 15.29 4.75
CA ALA A 118 -0.77 14.62 3.95
C ALA A 118 -0.50 13.16 4.37
N GLY A 119 -1.05 12.70 5.50
CA GLY A 119 -0.59 11.45 6.09
C GLY A 119 0.80 11.59 6.72
N ASN A 120 1.53 10.47 6.82
CA ASN A 120 2.91 10.40 7.28
C ASN A 120 3.64 9.24 6.60
N VAL A 121 4.77 9.53 5.99
CA VAL A 121 5.73 8.52 5.50
C VAL A 121 7.06 8.85 6.17
N PRO A 122 7.59 7.96 7.02
CA PRO A 122 8.80 8.26 7.77
C PRO A 122 10.00 8.37 6.83
N THR A 123 10.86 9.35 7.10
CA THR A 123 12.07 9.62 6.33
C THR A 123 13.31 9.10 7.05
N PRO A 124 14.45 8.95 6.37
CA PRO A 124 15.73 8.66 7.03
C PRO A 124 16.06 9.67 8.14
N GLU A 125 15.74 10.94 7.94
CA GLU A 125 15.96 12.03 8.90
C GLU A 125 15.13 11.86 10.17
N ASP A 126 13.91 11.32 10.06
CA ASP A 126 13.07 11.00 11.22
C ASP A 126 13.71 9.88 12.06
N TYR A 127 14.25 8.86 11.39
CA TYR A 127 14.97 7.77 12.07
C TYR A 127 16.30 8.24 12.65
N ASP A 128 17.04 9.13 11.96
CA ASP A 128 18.25 9.76 12.53
C ASP A 128 17.94 10.50 13.83
N LYS A 129 16.87 11.27 13.87
CA LYS A 129 16.43 11.96 15.11
C LYS A 129 16.02 10.97 16.18
N LYS A 130 15.22 9.95 15.83
CA LYS A 130 14.69 8.98 16.80
C LYS A 130 15.77 8.11 17.42
N TYR A 131 16.80 7.75 16.66
CA TYR A 131 17.85 6.81 17.06
C TYR A 131 19.26 7.42 17.12
N ASN A 132 19.39 8.73 17.11
CA ASN A 132 20.68 9.45 17.11
C ASN A 132 21.64 8.94 15.98
N GLY A 133 21.10 8.75 14.79
CA GLY A 133 21.82 8.22 13.62
C GLY A 133 22.16 6.72 13.68
N ARG A 134 21.81 6.01 14.74
CA ARG A 134 22.13 4.58 14.96
C ARG A 134 20.93 3.69 14.68
N TRP A 135 20.62 3.46 13.43
CA TRP A 135 19.54 2.61 12.99
C TRP A 135 19.93 1.73 11.80
N ASN A 136 19.18 0.69 11.56
CA ASN A 136 19.36 -0.25 10.47
C ASN A 136 18.02 -0.68 9.88
N TYR A 137 18.01 -1.63 8.94
CA TYR A 137 16.80 -2.12 8.30
C TYR A 137 15.75 -2.61 9.32
N GLY A 138 16.17 -3.19 10.43
CA GLY A 138 15.24 -3.66 11.48
C GLY A 138 14.47 -2.54 12.16
N SER A 139 15.05 -1.32 12.18
CA SER A 139 14.39 -0.15 12.77
C SER A 139 13.20 0.34 11.94
N VAL A 140 13.23 0.11 10.63
CA VAL A 140 12.22 0.55 9.66
C VAL A 140 11.33 -0.59 9.16
N LEU A 141 11.57 -1.82 9.62
CA LEU A 141 10.94 -3.02 9.08
C LEU A 141 9.41 -3.02 9.19
N SER A 142 8.83 -2.37 10.20
CA SER A 142 7.37 -2.25 10.37
C SER A 142 6.70 -1.56 9.16
N CYS A 143 7.43 -0.68 8.45
CA CYS A 143 6.93 -0.03 7.24
C CYS A 143 6.63 -1.03 6.11
N SER A 144 7.31 -2.20 6.11
CA SER A 144 7.07 -3.26 5.10
C SER A 144 5.64 -3.76 5.06
N ILE A 145 4.96 -3.71 6.20
CA ILE A 145 3.57 -4.16 6.35
C ILE A 145 2.60 -3.01 6.67
N GLY A 146 3.04 -1.76 6.43
CA GLY A 146 2.22 -0.56 6.63
C GLY A 146 1.95 -0.23 8.09
N GLN A 147 2.87 -0.56 8.98
CA GLN A 147 2.83 -0.30 10.41
C GLN A 147 3.96 0.66 10.85
N GLY A 148 4.16 0.82 12.14
CA GLY A 148 5.17 1.72 12.69
C GLY A 148 4.76 3.18 12.54
N GLU A 149 5.64 3.99 11.97
CA GLU A 149 5.41 5.43 11.79
C GLU A 149 4.58 5.78 10.55
N MET A 150 4.17 4.76 9.76
CA MET A 150 3.32 4.96 8.59
C MET A 150 1.93 5.44 8.99
N GLY A 151 1.43 6.47 8.31
CA GLY A 151 0.07 6.96 8.50
C GLY A 151 -0.51 7.51 7.19
N CYS A 152 -1.72 7.10 6.84
CA CYS A 152 -2.40 7.58 5.64
C CYS A 152 -3.84 7.98 5.93
N THR A 153 -4.36 8.88 5.11
CA THR A 153 -5.79 9.24 5.19
C THR A 153 -6.63 8.18 4.48
N PRO A 154 -7.92 8.03 4.85
CA PRO A 154 -8.85 7.20 4.10
C PRO A 154 -8.92 7.55 2.60
N LEU A 155 -8.78 8.83 2.25
CA LEU A 155 -8.73 9.26 0.85
C LEU A 155 -7.49 8.72 0.12
N GLN A 156 -6.31 8.75 0.74
CA GLN A 156 -5.09 8.17 0.17
C GLN A 156 -5.22 6.66 -0.04
N MET A 157 -5.91 5.96 0.87
CA MET A 157 -6.17 4.53 0.73
C MET A 157 -7.16 4.22 -0.41
N ALA A 158 -8.22 5.03 -0.56
CA ALA A 158 -9.13 4.91 -1.70
C ALA A 158 -8.41 5.18 -3.02
N ASN A 159 -7.53 6.22 -3.02
CA ASN A 159 -6.70 6.53 -4.17
C ASN A 159 -5.75 5.36 -4.55
N LEU A 160 -5.22 4.62 -3.58
CA LEU A 160 -4.44 3.41 -3.86
C LEU A 160 -5.26 2.35 -4.61
N ALA A 161 -6.54 2.17 -4.25
CA ALA A 161 -7.42 1.27 -5.01
C ALA A 161 -7.57 1.72 -6.47
N ALA A 162 -7.80 3.01 -6.69
CA ALA A 162 -7.89 3.59 -8.03
C ALA A 162 -6.57 3.42 -8.83
N ILE A 163 -5.41 3.67 -8.21
CA ILE A 163 -4.10 3.47 -8.83
C ILE A 163 -3.93 2.02 -9.31
N ILE A 164 -4.26 1.04 -8.47
CA ILE A 164 -4.10 -0.37 -8.81
C ILE A 164 -5.11 -0.78 -9.89
N ALA A 165 -6.35 -0.33 -9.79
CA ALA A 165 -7.39 -0.53 -10.80
C ALA A 165 -6.97 0.02 -12.16
N ASN A 166 -6.37 1.19 -12.20
CA ASN A 166 -5.87 1.87 -13.39
C ASN A 166 -4.49 1.38 -13.88
N ARG A 167 -3.86 0.46 -13.14
CA ARG A 167 -2.50 -0.06 -13.48
C ARG A 167 -1.43 1.02 -13.49
N GLY A 168 -1.45 1.96 -12.53
CA GLY A 168 -0.34 2.86 -12.24
C GLY A 168 -0.60 4.35 -12.33
N TYR A 169 -1.85 4.79 -12.46
CA TYR A 169 -2.17 6.22 -12.43
C TYR A 169 -3.46 6.53 -11.64
N TYR A 170 -3.61 7.78 -11.26
CA TYR A 170 -4.83 8.31 -10.66
C TYR A 170 -5.10 9.73 -11.16
N TYR A 171 -6.33 10.17 -10.99
CA TYR A 171 -6.73 11.57 -11.09
C TYR A 171 -6.85 12.16 -9.69
N THR A 172 -6.63 13.47 -9.54
CA THR A 172 -6.87 14.14 -8.26
C THR A 172 -8.30 13.87 -7.79
N PRO A 173 -8.50 13.20 -6.62
CA PRO A 173 -9.85 12.92 -6.13
C PRO A 173 -10.64 14.20 -5.87
N HIS A 174 -11.89 14.26 -6.35
CA HIS A 174 -12.73 15.44 -6.21
C HIS A 174 -14.22 15.07 -6.16
N LEU A 175 -15.05 15.94 -5.62
CA LEU A 175 -16.50 15.77 -5.51
C LEU A 175 -17.26 16.53 -6.59
N VAL A 176 -16.74 17.67 -7.02
CA VAL A 176 -17.40 18.52 -8.02
C VAL A 176 -17.23 17.91 -9.40
N LYS A 177 -18.33 17.45 -9.99
CA LYS A 177 -18.36 16.89 -11.35
C LYS A 177 -18.55 17.97 -12.41
N SER A 178 -19.42 18.94 -12.13
CA SER A 178 -19.74 20.03 -13.03
C SER A 178 -20.28 21.22 -12.25
N ILE A 179 -20.17 22.41 -12.82
CA ILE A 179 -20.71 23.66 -12.26
C ILE A 179 -21.62 24.28 -13.33
N GLU A 180 -22.87 24.56 -12.96
CA GLU A 180 -23.81 25.21 -13.87
C GLU A 180 -23.27 26.57 -14.34
N GLY A 181 -23.37 26.83 -15.64
CA GLY A 181 -22.84 28.04 -16.26
C GLY A 181 -21.32 28.06 -16.48
N ARG A 182 -20.64 26.93 -16.31
CA ARG A 182 -19.21 26.74 -16.66
C ARG A 182 -19.05 25.54 -17.60
N ASP A 183 -18.16 25.69 -18.57
CA ASP A 183 -17.88 24.64 -19.56
C ASP A 183 -17.07 23.49 -18.97
N SER A 184 -16.30 23.74 -17.91
CA SER A 184 -15.47 22.73 -17.24
C SER A 184 -15.20 23.09 -15.77
N ILE A 185 -14.76 22.09 -15.00
CA ILE A 185 -14.15 22.27 -13.68
C ILE A 185 -12.64 22.53 -13.84
N ASP A 186 -11.92 22.73 -12.74
CA ASP A 186 -10.47 22.99 -12.74
C ASP A 186 -9.71 21.88 -13.52
N ALA A 187 -8.83 22.29 -14.43
CA ALA A 187 -8.07 21.41 -15.33
C ALA A 187 -7.25 20.35 -14.58
N ARG A 188 -6.77 20.66 -13.36
CA ARG A 188 -6.01 19.71 -12.51
C ARG A 188 -6.76 18.41 -12.22
N PHE A 189 -8.09 18.41 -12.28
CA PHE A 189 -8.89 17.20 -12.04
C PHE A 189 -8.95 16.25 -13.23
N TYR A 190 -8.46 16.68 -14.38
CA TYR A 190 -8.35 15.87 -15.60
C TYR A 190 -6.92 15.40 -15.87
N GLU A 191 -5.95 15.83 -15.06
CA GLU A 191 -4.55 15.44 -15.20
C GLU A 191 -4.32 14.05 -14.58
N ARG A 192 -3.58 13.19 -15.30
CA ARG A 192 -3.15 11.89 -14.80
C ARG A 192 -1.85 12.03 -14.01
N HIS A 193 -1.86 11.55 -12.79
CA HIS A 193 -0.69 11.41 -11.97
C HIS A 193 -0.21 9.97 -12.06
N TYR A 194 0.99 9.75 -12.57
CA TYR A 194 1.58 8.40 -12.72
C TYR A 194 2.45 8.06 -11.53
N THR A 195 2.38 6.80 -11.10
CA THR A 195 3.36 6.26 -10.17
C THR A 195 4.69 6.00 -10.89
N MET A 196 5.76 5.85 -10.12
CA MET A 196 7.09 5.49 -10.66
C MET A 196 7.21 3.99 -11.01
N VAL A 197 6.09 3.26 -11.04
CA VAL A 197 6.04 1.81 -11.28
C VAL A 197 5.37 1.53 -12.62
N ASP A 198 6.05 0.76 -13.47
CA ASP A 198 5.55 0.36 -14.78
C ASP A 198 4.30 -0.51 -14.67
N SER A 199 3.36 -0.31 -15.61
CA SER A 199 2.04 -0.96 -15.60
C SER A 199 2.10 -2.49 -15.59
N ILE A 200 3.15 -3.09 -16.15
CA ILE A 200 3.33 -4.54 -16.18
C ILE A 200 3.42 -5.16 -14.78
N HIS A 201 3.96 -4.42 -13.80
CA HIS A 201 4.12 -4.90 -12.43
C HIS A 201 2.79 -4.95 -11.65
N TYR A 202 1.75 -4.27 -12.13
CA TYR A 202 0.41 -4.35 -11.51
C TYR A 202 -0.29 -5.67 -11.81
N VAL A 203 0.04 -6.36 -12.90
CA VAL A 203 -0.62 -7.62 -13.31
C VAL A 203 -0.57 -8.69 -12.20
N PRO A 204 0.59 -9.09 -11.67
CA PRO A 204 0.65 -10.09 -10.60
C PRO A 204 0.05 -9.62 -9.28
N ILE A 205 0.08 -8.33 -8.98
CA ILE A 205 -0.56 -7.75 -7.77
C ILE A 205 -2.07 -7.87 -7.87
N VAL A 206 -2.66 -7.49 -8.99
CA VAL A 206 -4.11 -7.62 -9.23
C VAL A 206 -4.55 -9.08 -9.21
N GLU A 207 -3.75 -9.97 -9.80
CA GLU A 207 -4.00 -11.41 -9.73
C GLU A 207 -4.02 -11.90 -8.27
N GLY A 208 -3.07 -11.46 -7.44
CA GLY A 208 -3.03 -11.80 -6.02
C GLY A 208 -4.25 -11.27 -5.25
N MET A 209 -4.68 -10.04 -5.53
CA MET A 209 -5.91 -9.46 -4.95
C MET A 209 -7.16 -10.23 -5.38
N TRP A 210 -7.25 -10.61 -6.65
CA TRP A 210 -8.36 -11.42 -7.17
C TRP A 210 -8.38 -12.80 -6.51
N ARG A 211 -7.25 -13.50 -6.42
CA ARG A 211 -7.13 -14.80 -5.74
C ARG A 211 -7.55 -14.73 -4.28
N GLY A 212 -7.15 -13.67 -3.59
CA GLY A 212 -7.48 -13.44 -2.18
C GLY A 212 -8.98 -13.40 -1.90
N VAL A 213 -9.78 -12.96 -2.88
CA VAL A 213 -11.26 -12.93 -2.81
C VAL A 213 -11.87 -14.19 -3.41
N ASN A 214 -11.42 -14.64 -4.59
CA ASN A 214 -12.17 -15.60 -5.39
C ASN A 214 -11.68 -17.05 -5.24
N VAL A 215 -10.42 -17.26 -4.83
CA VAL A 215 -9.83 -18.60 -4.71
C VAL A 215 -9.60 -18.97 -3.24
N SER A 216 -8.57 -18.37 -2.63
CA SER A 216 -8.20 -18.62 -1.23
C SER A 216 -7.40 -17.44 -0.69
N GLY A 217 -7.69 -16.98 0.50
CA GLY A 217 -6.96 -15.87 1.13
C GLY A 217 -7.76 -15.14 2.17
N THR A 218 -7.16 -14.08 2.70
CA THR A 218 -7.73 -13.30 3.82
C THR A 218 -8.96 -12.48 3.45
N SER A 219 -9.30 -12.38 2.16
CA SER A 219 -10.40 -11.55 1.64
C SER A 219 -11.61 -12.37 1.16
N ARG A 220 -11.68 -13.68 1.46
CA ARG A 220 -12.75 -14.58 0.99
C ARG A 220 -14.17 -14.14 1.36
N THR A 221 -14.34 -13.45 2.47
CA THR A 221 -15.65 -12.92 2.90
C THR A 221 -16.23 -11.87 1.96
N ALA A 222 -15.42 -11.31 1.07
CA ALA A 222 -15.85 -10.35 0.04
C ALA A 222 -16.21 -11.01 -1.30
N TYR A 223 -16.20 -12.36 -1.37
CA TYR A 223 -16.63 -13.06 -2.58
C TYR A 223 -18.08 -12.77 -2.92
N LEU A 224 -18.33 -12.47 -4.17
CA LEU A 224 -19.66 -12.24 -4.72
C LEU A 224 -19.78 -12.99 -6.05
N GLU A 225 -20.74 -13.90 -6.11
CA GLU A 225 -20.98 -14.71 -7.31
C GLU A 225 -21.28 -13.83 -8.54
N GLY A 226 -20.64 -14.16 -9.67
CA GLY A 226 -20.78 -13.40 -10.91
C GLY A 226 -19.96 -12.09 -10.97
N TRP A 227 -19.14 -11.79 -9.95
CA TRP A 227 -18.32 -10.58 -9.89
C TRP A 227 -16.84 -10.90 -9.65
N ASP A 228 -15.97 -10.39 -10.51
CA ASP A 228 -14.52 -10.49 -10.34
C ASP A 228 -13.99 -9.40 -9.40
N VAL A 229 -14.27 -9.55 -8.11
CA VAL A 229 -13.79 -8.61 -7.09
C VAL A 229 -12.31 -8.83 -6.83
N CYS A 230 -11.53 -7.75 -6.89
CA CYS A 230 -10.15 -7.70 -6.41
C CYS A 230 -10.13 -7.02 -5.04
N GLY A 231 -9.54 -7.66 -4.04
CA GLY A 231 -9.55 -7.11 -2.69
C GLY A 231 -8.33 -7.44 -1.86
N LYS A 232 -8.04 -6.56 -0.90
CA LYS A 232 -6.99 -6.75 0.09
C LYS A 232 -7.45 -6.28 1.46
N THR A 233 -7.40 -7.18 2.44
CA THR A 233 -7.61 -6.83 3.85
C THR A 233 -6.37 -6.17 4.44
N GLY A 234 -6.59 -5.29 5.40
CA GLY A 234 -5.56 -4.72 6.25
C GLY A 234 -6.02 -4.73 7.69
N THR A 235 -5.13 -5.04 8.60
CA THR A 235 -5.31 -4.85 10.04
C THR A 235 -4.24 -3.88 10.51
N ALA A 236 -4.65 -2.85 11.22
CA ALA A 236 -3.74 -1.90 11.86
C ALA A 236 -3.82 -2.09 13.36
N GLU A 237 -2.72 -2.56 13.95
CA GLU A 237 -2.59 -2.68 15.40
C GLU A 237 -2.57 -1.28 16.03
N ASN A 238 -3.31 -1.10 17.10
CA ASN A 238 -3.42 0.14 17.86
C ASN A 238 -3.26 -0.14 19.36
N SER A 239 -3.11 0.93 20.15
CA SER A 239 -3.18 0.84 21.62
C SER A 239 -4.59 0.54 22.17
N GLY A 240 -5.60 0.57 21.31
CA GLY A 240 -7.00 0.17 21.52
C GLY A 240 -7.39 -0.96 20.59
N PRO A 241 -8.69 -1.12 20.27
CA PRO A 241 -9.14 -2.11 19.27
C PRO A 241 -8.46 -1.89 17.91
N ASP A 242 -8.07 -2.99 17.26
CA ASP A 242 -7.48 -2.95 15.92
C ASP A 242 -8.45 -2.38 14.90
N HIS A 243 -7.92 -1.60 13.97
CA HIS A 243 -8.69 -1.14 12.83
C HIS A 243 -8.60 -2.15 11.67
N SER A 244 -9.73 -2.65 11.24
CA SER A 244 -9.82 -3.44 10.02
C SER A 244 -10.05 -2.54 8.81
N THR A 245 -9.31 -2.78 7.74
CA THR A 245 -9.46 -2.07 6.48
C THR A 245 -9.67 -3.06 5.35
N PHE A 246 -10.48 -2.68 4.37
CA PHE A 246 -10.65 -3.44 3.14
C PHE A 246 -10.52 -2.49 1.95
N LEU A 247 -9.60 -2.80 1.05
CA LEU A 247 -9.35 -2.07 -0.19
C LEU A 247 -9.77 -2.99 -1.34
N SER A 248 -10.63 -2.50 -2.23
CA SER A 248 -11.17 -3.31 -3.33
C SER A 248 -11.53 -2.49 -4.56
N PHE A 249 -11.59 -3.18 -5.69
CA PHE A 249 -12.19 -2.69 -6.92
C PHE A 249 -12.83 -3.86 -7.68
N ALA A 250 -13.76 -3.56 -8.59
CA ALA A 250 -14.44 -4.52 -9.43
C ALA A 250 -14.92 -3.87 -10.75
N PRO A 251 -15.04 -4.65 -11.83
CA PRO A 251 -14.47 -5.98 -12.00
C PRO A 251 -12.94 -5.94 -12.14
N LYS A 252 -12.28 -7.10 -12.12
CA LYS A 252 -10.81 -7.24 -12.29
C LYS A 252 -10.32 -6.59 -13.58
N ASP A 253 -11.01 -6.88 -14.67
CA ASP A 253 -10.75 -6.29 -15.97
C ASP A 253 -11.76 -5.16 -16.25
N ASN A 254 -11.26 -4.05 -16.77
CA ASN A 254 -12.04 -2.82 -16.97
C ASN A 254 -12.81 -2.35 -15.70
N PRO A 255 -12.12 -2.03 -14.61
CA PRO A 255 -12.72 -1.66 -13.33
C PRO A 255 -13.70 -0.49 -13.45
N GLN A 256 -14.87 -0.61 -12.83
CA GLN A 256 -15.92 0.42 -12.82
C GLN A 256 -16.13 1.03 -11.41
N ILE A 257 -15.76 0.29 -10.38
CA ILE A 257 -15.96 0.69 -8.97
C ILE A 257 -14.70 0.36 -8.19
N ASP A 258 -14.20 1.35 -7.45
CA ASP A 258 -13.20 1.18 -6.42
C ASP A 258 -13.77 1.60 -5.06
N ARG A 259 -13.37 0.93 -4.00
CA ARG A 259 -13.84 1.22 -2.65
C ARG A 259 -12.81 0.91 -1.59
N LYS A 260 -12.80 1.77 -0.56
CA LYS A 260 -12.20 1.47 0.74
C LYS A 260 -13.26 1.46 1.82
N SER A 261 -13.24 0.43 2.66
CA SER A 261 -14.03 0.39 3.89
C SER A 261 -13.08 0.30 5.10
N VAL A 262 -13.42 1.03 6.17
CA VAL A 262 -12.78 0.92 7.50
C VAL A 262 -13.88 0.56 8.48
N VAL A 263 -13.67 -0.50 9.25
CA VAL A 263 -14.57 -0.94 10.32
C VAL A 263 -13.81 -0.89 11.64
#